data_ad4f12880ba739934c248e7afa34aaa6
#
_entry.id   ad4f12880ba739934c248e7afa34aaa6
#
_cell.length_a   1.000
_cell.length_b   1.000
_cell.length_c   1.000
_cell.angle_alpha   90.00
_cell.angle_beta   90.00
_cell.angle_gamma   90.00
#
_symmetry.space_group_name_H-M   'P 1'
#
loop_
_entity.id
_entity.type
_entity.pdbx_description
1 polymer ?
#
loop_
_entity_poly.entity_id
_entity_poly.type
_entity_poly.pdbx_seq_one_letter_code
_entity_poly.pdbx_strand_id
1 'polypeptide(L)'
;STFIRTLNRMHEFIPTAALAGEVLLDGQDIYAPGTDVTKIRLRVGMVFQKPNPFPSMTIGENVLSGLKLAQLKRSNTDEILESCLVRAGLWSEVKDRLNEHGGALSGGQQQRLCIARSLAVAPQVLLMDEPCSALDPGSTFRIEETISELAKTMTIVIVTHNMQQAARVSDYTAFFLSDGGPGVMVEAAPTSKIFSSPQDKRTEDYVTGRFG
;
A
#
# COMPACT_ATOMS: atom_id res chain seq x y z
N SER A 1 2.85 2.43 10.75
CA SER A 1 3.75 1.57 9.96
C SER A 1 4.01 0.19 10.58
N THR A 2 4.08 0.06 11.92
CA THR A 2 4.35 -1.25 12.54
C THR A 2 3.23 -2.25 12.28
N PHE A 3 1.98 -1.86 12.52
CA PHE A 3 0.82 -2.72 12.33
C PHE A 3 0.70 -3.25 10.89
N ILE A 4 0.81 -2.38 9.88
CA ILE A 4 0.65 -2.79 8.47
C ILE A 4 1.67 -3.87 8.06
N ARG A 5 2.88 -3.84 8.63
CA ARG A 5 3.94 -4.83 8.36
C ARG A 5 3.65 -6.21 8.95
N THR A 6 2.74 -6.31 9.91
CA THR A 6 2.30 -7.63 10.41
C THR A 6 1.39 -8.32 9.40
N LEU A 7 0.67 -7.57 8.57
CA LEU A 7 -0.27 -8.13 7.59
C LEU A 7 0.40 -8.88 6.42
N ASN A 8 1.74 -8.72 6.25
CA ASN A 8 2.54 -9.46 5.25
C ASN A 8 3.81 -10.06 5.82
N ARG A 9 3.91 -10.19 7.15
CA ARG A 9 5.05 -10.76 7.88
C ARG A 9 6.38 -10.01 7.68
N MET A 10 6.34 -8.72 7.29
CA MET A 10 7.58 -7.93 7.15
C MET A 10 8.16 -7.48 8.49
N HIS A 11 7.39 -7.49 9.59
CA HIS A 11 7.92 -7.20 10.92
C HIS A 11 8.99 -8.23 11.35
N GLU A 12 8.96 -9.45 10.81
CA GLU A 12 9.95 -10.51 11.09
C GLU A 12 11.38 -10.15 10.66
N PHE A 13 11.57 -9.13 9.83
CA PHE A 13 12.91 -8.58 9.54
C PHE A 13 13.50 -7.79 10.71
N ILE A 14 12.72 -7.52 11.75
CA ILE A 14 13.18 -6.84 12.98
C ILE A 14 13.36 -7.92 14.06
N PRO A 15 14.61 -8.28 14.43
CA PRO A 15 14.86 -9.41 15.33
C PRO A 15 14.18 -9.33 16.71
N THR A 16 13.88 -8.12 17.17
CA THR A 16 13.22 -7.86 18.46
C THR A 16 11.70 -7.76 18.36
N ALA A 17 11.14 -7.82 17.14
CA ALA A 17 9.70 -7.74 16.99
C ALA A 17 9.03 -9.07 17.35
N ALA A 18 7.94 -8.99 18.10
CA ALA A 18 7.10 -10.11 18.43
C ALA A 18 5.64 -9.81 18.08
N LEU A 19 4.88 -10.83 17.77
CA LEU A 19 3.46 -10.75 17.47
C LEU A 19 2.71 -11.75 18.34
N ALA A 20 1.57 -11.33 18.88
CA ALA A 20 0.58 -12.19 19.50
C ALA A 20 -0.78 -11.95 18.83
N GLY A 21 -1.56 -13.01 18.67
CA GLY A 21 -2.81 -13.00 17.91
C GLY A 21 -2.66 -13.69 16.55
N GLU A 22 -3.66 -13.55 15.69
CA GLU A 22 -3.73 -14.17 14.37
C GLU A 22 -3.99 -13.12 13.28
N VAL A 23 -3.56 -13.41 12.05
CA VAL A 23 -3.90 -12.63 10.86
C VAL A 23 -4.45 -13.60 9.81
N LEU A 24 -5.72 -13.44 9.48
CA LEU A 24 -6.41 -14.32 8.55
C LEU A 24 -6.44 -13.72 7.13
N LEU A 25 -5.97 -14.48 6.16
CA LEU A 25 -6.12 -14.19 4.74
C LEU A 25 -6.98 -15.30 4.11
N ASP A 26 -8.18 -14.97 3.66
CA ASP A 26 -9.19 -15.94 3.21
C ASP A 26 -9.46 -17.06 4.23
N GLY A 27 -9.54 -16.69 5.52
CA GLY A 27 -9.80 -17.62 6.62
C GLY A 27 -8.60 -18.48 7.03
N GLN A 28 -7.42 -18.29 6.44
CA GLN A 28 -6.19 -19.00 6.78
C GLN A 28 -5.25 -18.08 7.56
N ASP A 29 -4.80 -18.54 8.72
CA ASP A 29 -3.80 -17.79 9.49
C ASP A 29 -2.45 -17.80 8.75
N ILE A 30 -1.99 -16.59 8.40
CA ILE A 30 -0.70 -16.42 7.71
C ILE A 30 0.51 -16.73 8.60
N TYR A 31 0.30 -16.89 9.92
CA TYR A 31 1.33 -17.26 10.90
C TYR A 31 1.28 -18.73 11.30
N ALA A 32 0.36 -19.53 10.74
CA ALA A 32 0.27 -20.95 11.03
C ALA A 32 1.61 -21.68 10.76
N PRO A 33 2.00 -22.67 11.57
CA PRO A 33 3.21 -23.44 11.36
C PRO A 33 3.27 -24.03 9.94
N GLY A 34 4.43 -23.90 9.27
CA GLY A 34 4.63 -24.38 7.90
C GLY A 34 4.14 -23.44 6.80
N THR A 35 3.57 -22.28 7.12
CA THR A 35 3.17 -21.29 6.12
C THR A 35 4.38 -20.71 5.38
N ASP A 36 4.35 -20.80 4.06
CA ASP A 36 5.37 -20.24 3.18
C ASP A 36 5.24 -18.70 3.10
N VAL A 37 6.20 -18.02 3.74
CA VAL A 37 6.24 -16.54 3.81
C VAL A 37 6.32 -15.90 2.41
N THR A 38 7.02 -16.54 1.48
CA THR A 38 7.15 -16.00 0.11
C THR A 38 5.80 -16.02 -0.60
N LYS A 39 5.03 -17.08 -0.45
CA LYS A 39 3.67 -17.16 -0.99
C LYS A 39 2.74 -16.12 -0.38
N ILE A 40 2.84 -15.86 0.93
CA ILE A 40 2.07 -14.79 1.57
C ILE A 40 2.44 -13.43 0.99
N ARG A 41 3.73 -13.12 0.82
CA ARG A 41 4.20 -11.84 0.27
C ARG A 41 3.86 -11.63 -1.21
N LEU A 42 3.65 -12.71 -1.97
CA LEU A 42 3.11 -12.61 -3.33
C LEU A 42 1.62 -12.26 -3.34
N ARG A 43 0.86 -12.75 -2.34
CA ARG A 43 -0.57 -12.46 -2.20
C ARG A 43 -0.83 -11.08 -1.55
N VAL A 44 0.08 -10.58 -0.72
CA VAL A 44 -0.04 -9.33 0.03
C VAL A 44 1.12 -8.42 -0.34
N GLY A 45 0.90 -7.59 -1.37
CA GLY A 45 1.88 -6.61 -1.85
C GLY A 45 2.05 -5.43 -0.89
N MET A 46 3.17 -4.69 -1.03
CA MET A 46 3.47 -3.53 -0.20
C MET A 46 4.03 -2.38 -1.02
N VAL A 47 3.47 -1.19 -0.81
CA VAL A 47 3.98 0.10 -1.27
C VAL A 47 4.44 0.90 -0.06
N PHE A 48 5.69 1.36 -0.08
CA PHE A 48 6.30 2.07 1.04
C PHE A 48 6.08 3.58 0.97
N GLN A 49 6.23 4.24 2.09
CA GLN A 49 6.12 5.69 2.23
C GLN A 49 7.08 6.43 1.29
N LYS A 50 8.34 6.01 1.24
CA LYS A 50 9.33 6.55 0.32
C LYS A 50 9.36 5.69 -0.94
N PRO A 51 9.19 6.28 -2.13
CA PRO A 51 9.34 5.55 -3.39
C PRO A 51 10.70 4.84 -3.43
N ASN A 52 10.69 3.59 -3.83
CA ASN A 52 11.88 2.74 -3.85
C ASN A 52 12.01 1.93 -5.15
N PRO A 53 11.96 2.57 -6.33
CA PRO A 53 12.26 1.86 -7.57
C PRO A 53 13.69 1.33 -7.50
N PHE A 54 13.96 0.23 -8.20
CA PHE A 54 15.33 -0.26 -8.37
C PHE A 54 16.10 0.70 -9.30
N PRO A 55 17.09 1.44 -8.81
CA PRO A 55 17.67 2.55 -9.54
C PRO A 55 18.47 2.13 -10.78
N SER A 56 19.01 0.92 -10.79
CA SER A 56 19.74 0.32 -11.91
C SER A 56 18.83 -0.33 -12.95
N MET A 57 17.54 -0.46 -12.68
CA MET A 57 16.57 -1.06 -13.59
C MET A 57 15.82 0.01 -14.38
N THR A 58 15.45 -0.33 -15.60
CA THR A 58 14.56 0.48 -16.41
C THR A 58 13.14 0.50 -15.83
N ILE A 59 12.27 1.37 -16.36
CA ILE A 59 10.86 1.45 -15.97
C ILE A 59 10.21 0.08 -16.20
N GLY A 60 10.37 -0.52 -17.37
CA GLY A 60 9.81 -1.84 -17.68
C GLY A 60 10.35 -2.95 -16.78
N GLU A 61 11.67 -2.97 -16.56
CA GLU A 61 12.28 -3.95 -15.65
C GLU A 61 11.82 -3.80 -14.20
N ASN A 62 11.63 -2.57 -13.73
CA ASN A 62 11.07 -2.32 -12.40
C ASN A 62 9.70 -2.99 -12.24
N VAL A 63 8.79 -2.78 -13.17
CA VAL A 63 7.45 -3.38 -13.13
C VAL A 63 7.53 -4.89 -13.11
N LEU A 64 8.33 -5.49 -14.01
CA LEU A 64 8.42 -6.94 -14.17
C LEU A 64 9.33 -7.63 -13.15
N SER A 65 10.05 -6.87 -12.30
CA SER A 65 11.01 -7.40 -11.33
C SER A 65 10.38 -8.42 -10.36
N GLY A 66 9.14 -8.19 -9.94
CA GLY A 66 8.41 -9.10 -9.06
C GLY A 66 8.20 -10.49 -9.66
N LEU A 67 7.85 -10.55 -10.96
CA LEU A 67 7.71 -11.83 -11.69
C LEU A 67 9.06 -12.56 -11.79
N LYS A 68 10.12 -11.82 -12.09
CA LYS A 68 11.48 -12.37 -12.22
C LYS A 68 11.97 -12.94 -10.89
N LEU A 69 11.80 -12.18 -9.79
CA LEU A 69 12.21 -12.60 -8.44
C LEU A 69 11.41 -13.80 -7.94
N ALA A 70 10.12 -13.84 -8.23
CA ALA A 70 9.24 -14.97 -7.87
C ALA A 70 9.37 -16.16 -8.82
N GLN A 71 10.23 -16.10 -9.83
CA GLN A 71 10.42 -17.12 -10.88
C GLN A 71 9.11 -17.51 -11.60
N LEU A 72 8.17 -16.57 -11.67
CA LEU A 72 6.89 -16.75 -12.35
C LEU A 72 7.08 -16.55 -13.86
N LYS A 73 7.16 -17.65 -14.60
CA LYS A 73 7.22 -17.62 -16.07
C LYS A 73 5.85 -17.20 -16.62
N ARG A 74 5.81 -16.13 -17.38
CA ARG A 74 4.65 -15.62 -18.10
C ARG A 74 5.03 -15.38 -19.56
N SER A 75 4.19 -15.79 -20.50
CA SER A 75 4.41 -15.60 -21.93
C SER A 75 3.96 -14.21 -22.40
N ASN A 76 3.13 -13.52 -21.63
CA ASN A 76 2.51 -12.23 -21.95
C ASN A 76 3.06 -11.06 -21.11
N THR A 77 4.36 -11.00 -20.96
CA THR A 77 5.04 -9.98 -20.11
C THR A 77 4.74 -8.55 -20.56
N ASP A 78 4.61 -8.30 -21.87
CA ASP A 78 4.32 -6.96 -22.40
C ASP A 78 2.91 -6.51 -22.05
N GLU A 79 1.93 -7.41 -22.14
CA GLU A 79 0.54 -7.14 -21.70
C GLU A 79 0.47 -6.87 -20.20
N ILE A 80 1.21 -7.64 -19.39
CA ILE A 80 1.28 -7.43 -17.95
C ILE A 80 1.91 -6.06 -17.65
N LEU A 81 3.01 -5.73 -18.32
CA LEU A 81 3.69 -4.44 -18.18
C LEU A 81 2.74 -3.28 -18.45
N GLU A 82 2.11 -3.28 -19.63
CA GLU A 82 1.14 -2.26 -20.01
C GLU A 82 -0.03 -2.18 -19.01
N SER A 83 -0.67 -3.30 -18.72
CA SER A 83 -1.79 -3.37 -17.78
C SER A 83 -1.44 -2.81 -16.41
N CYS A 84 -0.26 -3.16 -15.86
CA CYS A 84 0.17 -2.65 -14.56
C CYS A 84 0.42 -1.13 -14.57
N LEU A 85 1.02 -0.61 -15.63
CA LEU A 85 1.27 0.82 -15.80
C LEU A 85 -0.03 1.61 -16.03
N VAL A 86 -0.98 1.05 -16.78
CA VAL A 86 -2.32 1.63 -16.96
C VAL A 86 -3.06 1.68 -15.62
N ARG A 87 -3.11 0.57 -14.88
CA ARG A 87 -3.76 0.51 -13.56
C ARG A 87 -3.12 1.41 -12.52
N ALA A 88 -1.81 1.67 -12.63
CA ALA A 88 -1.11 2.62 -11.77
C ALA A 88 -1.22 4.08 -12.25
N GLY A 89 -1.99 4.37 -13.32
CA GLY A 89 -2.15 5.70 -13.89
C GLY A 89 -0.86 6.31 -14.44
N LEU A 90 0.10 5.47 -14.88
CA LEU A 90 1.44 5.92 -15.31
C LEU A 90 1.69 5.71 -16.81
N TRP A 91 0.93 4.83 -17.48
CA TRP A 91 1.18 4.41 -18.87
C TRP A 91 1.36 5.57 -19.84
N SER A 92 0.43 6.52 -19.85
CA SER A 92 0.45 7.66 -20.78
C SER A 92 1.72 8.54 -20.66
N GLU A 93 2.38 8.50 -19.51
CA GLU A 93 3.57 9.31 -19.23
C GLU A 93 4.87 8.57 -19.57
N VAL A 94 4.84 7.22 -19.68
CA VAL A 94 6.07 6.42 -19.78
C VAL A 94 6.11 5.42 -20.93
N LYS A 95 5.02 5.23 -21.69
CA LYS A 95 4.92 4.22 -22.75
C LYS A 95 6.04 4.32 -23.80
N ASP A 96 6.50 5.52 -24.12
CA ASP A 96 7.52 5.78 -25.14
C ASP A 96 8.96 5.80 -24.56
N ARG A 97 9.11 5.55 -23.23
CA ARG A 97 10.40 5.62 -22.51
C ARG A 97 10.60 4.49 -21.51
N LEU A 98 10.02 3.33 -21.77
CA LEU A 98 10.09 2.15 -20.89
C LEU A 98 11.52 1.66 -20.61
N ASN A 99 12.46 1.98 -21.48
CA ASN A 99 13.88 1.64 -21.37
C ASN A 99 14.71 2.68 -20.56
N GLU A 100 14.10 3.80 -20.14
CA GLU A 100 14.76 4.75 -19.25
C GLU A 100 14.81 4.21 -17.82
N HIS A 101 15.79 4.67 -17.03
CA HIS A 101 15.92 4.26 -15.62
C HIS A 101 14.76 4.77 -14.77
N GLY A 102 14.23 3.92 -13.92
CA GLY A 102 13.14 4.28 -13.00
C GLY A 102 13.47 5.42 -12.04
N GLY A 103 14.77 5.62 -11.73
CA GLY A 103 15.24 6.74 -10.91
C GLY A 103 15.15 8.12 -11.57
N ALA A 104 15.00 8.19 -12.90
CA ALA A 104 14.84 9.45 -13.64
C ALA A 104 13.42 10.04 -13.54
N LEU A 105 12.47 9.29 -13.01
CA LEU A 105 11.09 9.72 -12.82
C LEU A 105 10.94 10.69 -11.65
N SER A 106 9.91 11.57 -11.68
CA SER A 106 9.54 12.40 -10.54
C SER A 106 9.08 11.55 -9.34
N GLY A 107 9.06 12.11 -8.14
CA GLY A 107 8.66 11.40 -6.93
C GLY A 107 7.27 10.72 -7.06
N GLY A 108 6.28 11.44 -7.57
CA GLY A 108 4.95 10.90 -7.80
C GLY A 108 4.89 9.81 -8.88
N GLN A 109 5.71 9.95 -9.95
CA GLN A 109 5.87 8.90 -10.97
C GLN A 109 6.57 7.66 -10.40
N GLN A 110 7.61 7.85 -9.58
CA GLN A 110 8.30 6.73 -8.90
C GLN A 110 7.35 5.98 -7.96
N GLN A 111 6.47 6.68 -7.24
CA GLN A 111 5.49 6.04 -6.38
C GLN A 111 4.49 5.22 -7.19
N ARG A 112 3.97 5.76 -8.30
CA ARG A 112 3.10 5.01 -9.21
C ARG A 112 3.83 3.84 -9.89
N LEU A 113 5.12 3.97 -10.17
CA LEU A 113 5.96 2.85 -10.63
C LEU A 113 6.06 1.75 -9.58
N CYS A 114 6.21 2.09 -8.30
CA CYS A 114 6.20 1.12 -7.20
C CYS A 114 4.83 0.44 -7.05
N ILE A 115 3.72 1.15 -7.28
CA ILE A 115 2.39 0.56 -7.36
C ILE A 115 2.33 -0.44 -8.52
N ALA A 116 2.71 -0.03 -9.75
CA ALA A 116 2.72 -0.90 -10.93
C ALA A 116 3.55 -2.17 -10.71
N ARG A 117 4.75 -2.04 -10.11
CA ARG A 117 5.60 -3.17 -9.73
C ARG A 117 4.89 -4.14 -8.79
N SER A 118 4.16 -3.63 -7.80
CA SER A 118 3.43 -4.46 -6.84
C SER A 118 2.27 -5.20 -7.50
N LEU A 119 1.64 -4.63 -8.53
CA LEU A 119 0.52 -5.23 -9.26
C LEU A 119 0.94 -6.39 -10.18
N ALA A 120 2.21 -6.43 -10.65
CA ALA A 120 2.68 -7.39 -11.63
C ALA A 120 2.55 -8.86 -11.19
N VAL A 121 2.64 -9.13 -9.90
CA VAL A 121 2.44 -10.47 -9.32
C VAL A 121 0.98 -10.80 -9.03
N ALA A 122 0.05 -9.90 -9.38
CA ALA A 122 -1.39 -10.03 -9.16
C ALA A 122 -1.75 -10.31 -7.68
N PRO A 123 -1.39 -9.44 -6.74
CA PRO A 123 -1.68 -9.64 -5.33
C PRO A 123 -3.20 -9.54 -5.07
N GLN A 124 -3.68 -10.19 -4.00
CA GLN A 124 -5.06 -10.09 -3.52
C GLN A 124 -5.27 -8.84 -2.66
N VAL A 125 -4.23 -8.47 -1.91
CA VAL A 125 -4.24 -7.31 -1.01
C VAL A 125 -3.04 -6.42 -1.34
N LEU A 126 -3.25 -5.11 -1.38
CA LEU A 126 -2.19 -4.13 -1.51
C LEU A 126 -2.12 -3.26 -0.26
N LEU A 127 -1.01 -3.37 0.45
CA LEU A 127 -0.71 -2.55 1.62
C LEU A 127 0.00 -1.27 1.17
N MET A 128 -0.41 -0.12 1.70
CA MET A 128 0.21 1.17 1.41
C MET A 128 0.55 1.91 2.70
N ASP A 129 1.81 2.16 2.95
CA ASP A 129 2.30 2.88 4.13
C ASP A 129 2.56 4.33 3.77
N GLU A 130 1.64 5.23 4.09
CA GLU A 130 1.69 6.68 3.81
C GLU A 130 2.09 7.05 2.37
N PRO A 131 1.42 6.52 1.34
CA PRO A 131 1.90 6.57 -0.05
C PRO A 131 2.00 7.98 -0.64
N CYS A 132 1.41 9.00 -0.01
CA CYS A 132 1.38 10.39 -0.50
C CYS A 132 2.13 11.39 0.39
N SER A 133 2.72 10.97 1.52
CA SER A 133 3.23 11.87 2.56
C SER A 133 4.35 12.83 2.11
N ALA A 134 5.10 12.49 1.05
CA ALA A 134 6.21 13.29 0.56
C ALA A 134 5.97 13.85 -0.86
N LEU A 135 4.70 13.94 -1.29
CA LEU A 135 4.34 14.30 -2.65
C LEU A 135 3.62 15.65 -2.71
N ASP A 136 3.72 16.29 -3.86
CA ASP A 136 2.94 17.49 -4.17
C ASP A 136 1.44 17.18 -4.32
N PRO A 137 0.56 18.19 -4.19
CA PRO A 137 -0.88 17.98 -4.26
C PRO A 137 -1.38 17.31 -5.56
N GLY A 138 -0.77 17.64 -6.70
CA GLY A 138 -1.15 17.05 -7.99
C GLY A 138 -0.79 15.57 -8.08
N SER A 139 0.40 15.19 -7.61
CA SER A 139 0.83 13.79 -7.50
C SER A 139 -0.02 13.02 -6.50
N THR A 140 -0.37 13.64 -5.36
CA THR A 140 -1.27 13.04 -4.36
C THR A 140 -2.62 12.73 -4.97
N PHE A 141 -3.24 13.68 -5.67
CA PHE A 141 -4.53 13.46 -6.32
C PHE A 141 -4.52 12.27 -7.29
N ARG A 142 -3.48 12.17 -8.14
CA ARG A 142 -3.34 11.05 -9.09
C ARG A 142 -3.20 9.69 -8.39
N ILE A 143 -2.51 9.64 -7.24
CA ILE A 143 -2.41 8.40 -6.46
C ILE A 143 -3.74 8.06 -5.80
N GLU A 144 -4.49 9.03 -5.31
CA GLU A 144 -5.84 8.82 -4.75
C GLU A 144 -6.81 8.29 -5.82
N GLU A 145 -6.77 8.82 -7.04
CA GLU A 145 -7.53 8.27 -8.18
C GLU A 145 -7.12 6.82 -8.46
N THR A 146 -5.80 6.53 -8.48
CA THR A 146 -5.29 5.17 -8.67
C THR A 146 -5.77 4.23 -7.56
N ILE A 147 -5.75 4.65 -6.30
CA ILE A 147 -6.26 3.87 -5.16
C ILE A 147 -7.75 3.57 -5.34
N SER A 148 -8.54 4.58 -5.69
CA SER A 148 -10.00 4.43 -5.88
C SER A 148 -10.33 3.47 -7.02
N GLU A 149 -9.59 3.49 -8.13
CA GLU A 149 -9.77 2.54 -9.23
C GLU A 149 -9.35 1.11 -8.84
N LEU A 150 -8.22 0.95 -8.15
CA LEU A 150 -7.75 -0.36 -7.70
C LEU A 150 -8.70 -0.99 -6.67
N ALA A 151 -9.28 -0.19 -5.76
CA ALA A 151 -10.20 -0.65 -4.74
C ALA A 151 -11.47 -1.31 -5.30
N LYS A 152 -11.83 -1.04 -6.56
CA LYS A 152 -12.95 -1.71 -7.25
C LYS A 152 -12.69 -3.20 -7.51
N THR A 153 -11.44 -3.62 -7.52
CA THR A 153 -11.05 -4.99 -7.94
C THR A 153 -10.16 -5.72 -6.94
N MET A 154 -9.67 -5.04 -5.90
CA MET A 154 -8.80 -5.66 -4.90
C MET A 154 -8.95 -4.97 -3.54
N THR A 155 -8.53 -5.66 -2.48
CA THR A 155 -8.49 -5.08 -1.14
C THR A 155 -7.25 -4.18 -1.00
N ILE A 156 -7.47 -2.96 -0.52
CA ILE A 156 -6.38 -2.03 -0.20
C ILE A 156 -6.41 -1.70 1.30
N VAL A 157 -5.26 -1.78 1.94
CA VAL A 157 -5.07 -1.31 3.31
C VAL A 157 -4.08 -0.17 3.28
N ILE A 158 -4.53 1.02 3.64
CA ILE A 158 -3.70 2.24 3.64
C ILE A 158 -3.48 2.74 5.07
N VAL A 159 -2.25 3.08 5.40
CA VAL A 159 -1.91 3.87 6.59
C VAL A 159 -1.67 5.31 6.15
N THR A 160 -2.34 6.24 6.78
CA THR A 160 -2.14 7.67 6.54
C THR A 160 -2.43 8.46 7.81
N HIS A 161 -1.70 9.54 8.02
CA HIS A 161 -2.00 10.55 9.03
C HIS A 161 -2.85 11.70 8.45
N ASN A 162 -3.12 11.68 7.15
CA ASN A 162 -3.95 12.69 6.49
C ASN A 162 -5.43 12.27 6.54
N MET A 163 -6.18 12.89 7.44
CA MET A 163 -7.61 12.63 7.62
C MET A 163 -8.44 12.87 6.35
N GLN A 164 -8.10 13.91 5.59
CA GLN A 164 -8.82 14.22 4.35
C GLN A 164 -8.60 13.13 3.29
N GLN A 165 -7.38 12.58 3.21
CA GLN A 165 -7.09 11.44 2.36
C GLN A 165 -7.90 10.21 2.80
N ALA A 166 -7.87 9.87 4.09
CA ALA A 166 -8.66 8.74 4.61
C ALA A 166 -10.16 8.90 4.28
N ALA A 167 -10.72 10.10 4.47
CA ALA A 167 -12.11 10.38 4.16
C ALA A 167 -12.47 10.23 2.68
N ARG A 168 -11.52 10.49 1.76
CA ARG A 168 -11.75 10.41 0.31
C ARG A 168 -11.62 9.02 -0.27
N VAL A 169 -10.66 8.21 0.23
CA VAL A 169 -10.25 6.98 -0.44
C VAL A 169 -10.63 5.69 0.28
N SER A 170 -11.16 5.74 1.52
CA SER A 170 -11.47 4.53 2.28
C SER A 170 -12.95 4.34 2.53
N ASP A 171 -13.41 3.09 2.49
CA ASP A 171 -14.77 2.68 2.86
C ASP A 171 -14.89 2.47 4.37
N TYR A 172 -13.80 2.04 5.00
CA TYR A 172 -13.70 1.71 6.42
C TYR A 172 -12.44 2.29 7.02
N THR A 173 -12.53 2.89 8.20
CA THR A 173 -11.41 3.54 8.87
C THR A 173 -11.22 3.00 10.27
N ALA A 174 -9.98 2.66 10.62
CA ALA A 174 -9.56 2.34 11.98
C ALA A 174 -8.64 3.44 12.52
N PHE A 175 -9.02 4.04 13.63
CA PHE A 175 -8.23 5.07 14.30
C PHE A 175 -7.33 4.47 15.36
N PHE A 176 -6.03 4.76 15.25
CA PHE A 176 -5.01 4.36 16.20
C PHE A 176 -4.45 5.59 16.90
N LEU A 177 -4.29 5.50 18.21
CA LEU A 177 -3.70 6.56 19.04
C LEU A 177 -2.60 5.99 19.94
N SER A 178 -1.54 6.76 20.14
CA SER A 178 -0.51 6.51 21.15
C SER A 178 -0.45 7.73 22.06
N ASP A 179 -0.73 7.53 23.34
CA ASP A 179 -0.72 8.56 24.37
C ASP A 179 0.38 8.22 25.39
N GLY A 180 1.63 8.50 24.99
CA GLY A 180 2.82 8.23 25.83
C GLY A 180 3.15 6.75 26.03
N GLY A 181 2.38 5.83 25.43
CA GLY A 181 2.51 4.38 25.53
C GLY A 181 2.44 3.69 24.17
N PRO A 182 2.23 2.37 24.13
CA PRO A 182 2.00 1.65 22.89
C PRO A 182 0.73 2.14 22.20
N GLY A 183 0.75 2.18 20.86
CA GLY A 183 -0.41 2.55 20.07
C GLY A 183 -1.55 1.53 20.23
N VAL A 184 -2.76 2.01 20.41
CA VAL A 184 -3.97 1.20 20.53
C VAL A 184 -4.98 1.59 19.45
N MET A 185 -5.74 0.62 18.96
CA MET A 185 -6.90 0.89 18.12
C MET A 185 -8.02 1.44 19.00
N VAL A 186 -8.39 2.68 18.77
CA VAL A 186 -9.41 3.40 19.56
C VAL A 186 -10.81 3.11 19.04
N GLU A 187 -10.97 3.22 17.72
CA GLU A 187 -12.27 3.04 17.06
C GLU A 187 -12.06 2.52 15.64
N ALA A 188 -12.98 1.69 15.16
CA ALA A 188 -13.03 1.22 13.80
C ALA A 188 -14.48 1.14 13.32
N ALA A 189 -14.79 1.83 12.22
CA ALA A 189 -16.15 1.90 11.69
C ALA A 189 -16.13 2.30 10.19
N PRO A 190 -17.27 2.24 9.50
CA PRO A 190 -17.39 2.88 8.18
C PRO A 190 -16.88 4.32 8.21
N THR A 191 -16.11 4.70 7.20
CA THR A 191 -15.42 6.00 7.15
C THR A 191 -16.38 7.18 7.38
N SER A 192 -17.57 7.12 6.79
CA SER A 192 -18.59 8.14 7.02
C SER A 192 -18.95 8.33 8.51
N LYS A 193 -18.98 7.26 9.31
CA LYS A 193 -19.25 7.34 10.74
C LYS A 193 -18.07 7.94 11.50
N ILE A 194 -16.86 7.50 11.23
CA ILE A 194 -15.64 8.03 11.88
C ILE A 194 -15.56 9.56 11.73
N PHE A 195 -15.90 10.09 10.55
CA PHE A 195 -15.75 11.51 10.25
C PHE A 195 -17.00 12.36 10.58
N SER A 196 -18.20 11.78 10.68
CA SER A 196 -19.43 12.55 10.97
C SER A 196 -19.96 12.39 12.37
N SER A 197 -19.80 11.22 12.98
CA SER A 197 -20.38 10.88 14.28
C SER A 197 -19.56 9.78 14.99
N PRO A 198 -18.26 10.07 15.30
CA PRO A 198 -17.43 9.13 16.04
C PRO A 198 -18.04 8.83 17.43
N GLN A 199 -17.82 7.63 17.92
CA GLN A 199 -18.37 7.20 19.22
C GLN A 199 -17.38 7.44 20.36
N ASP A 200 -16.07 7.37 20.09
CA ASP A 200 -15.04 7.63 21.08
C ASP A 200 -14.64 9.11 21.04
N LYS A 201 -14.62 9.74 22.21
CA LYS A 201 -14.26 11.16 22.32
C LYS A 201 -12.85 11.47 21.77
N ARG A 202 -11.90 10.56 21.91
CA ARG A 202 -10.54 10.73 21.36
C ARG A 202 -10.56 10.78 19.84
N THR A 203 -11.44 10.01 19.20
CA THR A 203 -11.66 10.07 17.75
C THR A 203 -12.30 11.39 17.36
N GLU A 204 -13.31 11.85 18.13
CA GLU A 204 -13.96 13.14 17.91
C GLU A 204 -12.97 14.30 18.02
N ASP A 205 -12.17 14.33 19.08
CA ASP A 205 -11.17 15.37 19.32
C ASP A 205 -10.12 15.36 18.18
N TYR A 206 -9.72 14.17 17.69
CA TYR A 206 -8.81 14.04 16.54
C TYR A 206 -9.43 14.59 15.26
N VAL A 207 -10.62 14.18 14.90
CA VAL A 207 -11.30 14.56 13.65
C VAL A 207 -11.62 16.05 13.64
N THR A 208 -11.94 16.63 14.80
CA THR A 208 -12.26 18.08 14.94
C THR A 208 -11.04 18.96 15.17
N GLY A 209 -9.84 18.40 15.25
CA GLY A 209 -8.61 19.15 15.49
C GLY A 209 -8.48 19.73 16.90
N ARG A 210 -9.18 19.17 17.87
CA ARG A 210 -9.18 19.59 19.29
C ARG A 210 -8.14 18.87 20.12
N PHE A 211 -6.94 18.71 19.58
CA PHE A 211 -5.81 18.21 20.36
C PHE A 211 -5.22 19.34 21.20
N GLY A 212 -5.27 19.19 22.47
CA GLY A 212 -4.59 20.02 23.44
C GLY A 212 -3.65 19.19 24.28
#